data_635e0cdeaad63dbf15efe7df1795b805
#
_entry.id   635e0cdeaad63dbf15efe7df1795b805
#
_cell.length_a   1.000
_cell.length_b   1.000
_cell.length_c   1.000
_cell.angle_alpha   90.00
_cell.angle_beta   90.00
_cell.angle_gamma   90.00
#
_symmetry.space_group_name_H-M   'P 1'
#
loop_
_entity.id
_entity.type
_entity.pdbx_description
1 polymer ?
#
loop_
_entity_poly.entity_id
_entity_poly.type
_entity_poly.pdbx_seq_one_letter_code
_entity_poly.pdbx_strand_id
1 'polypeptide(L)'
;AENYPDTIFCAINGQISDFPNQIPVFPKEYEGSYLAGIIAGYTTENGQFAVTGGQSNDPMVKLMDTYEAMATKIAGERGIEGAAATRAFVDSWTDVSATKDLLSSMIDNGADTVFCYSNEGTSGAIQAAEEKGVKFVGFSADKNGESDCVVASVSMNWAAVYPTIVENILNGSWTGRTDIGVAEGVFEVIETDQISEECHAALVDAVTAIENGEVDFEQYFGGAAETEAE
;
A
#
# COMPACT_ATOMS: atom_id res chain seq x y z
N ALA A 1 -22.05 -18.75 5.96
CA ALA A 1 -22.41 -19.28 4.66
C ALA A 1 -23.20 -20.57 4.79
N GLU A 2 -22.73 -21.58 5.53
CA GLU A 2 -23.34 -22.91 5.66
C GLU A 2 -24.83 -22.87 6.08
N ASN A 3 -25.17 -22.08 7.09
CA ASN A 3 -26.53 -21.97 7.63
C ASN A 3 -27.51 -21.12 6.77
N TYR A 4 -27.01 -20.50 5.70
CA TYR A 4 -27.78 -19.61 4.84
C TYR A 4 -27.44 -19.87 3.36
N PRO A 5 -27.84 -21.04 2.82
CA PRO A 5 -27.41 -21.45 1.46
C PRO A 5 -27.95 -20.55 0.33
N ASP A 6 -29.05 -19.86 0.58
CA ASP A 6 -29.70 -18.95 -0.37
C ASP A 6 -29.10 -17.50 -0.33
N THR A 7 -28.15 -17.26 0.57
CA THR A 7 -27.48 -15.96 0.71
C THR A 7 -26.06 -16.04 0.19
N ILE A 8 -25.67 -15.12 -0.68
CA ILE A 8 -24.29 -15.00 -1.15
C ILE A 8 -23.51 -14.12 -0.18
N PHE A 9 -22.37 -14.61 0.28
CA PHE A 9 -21.45 -13.91 1.19
C PHE A 9 -20.21 -13.47 0.40
N CYS A 10 -20.06 -12.17 0.19
CA CYS A 10 -18.84 -11.59 -0.36
C CYS A 10 -17.88 -11.22 0.78
N ALA A 11 -16.74 -11.89 0.84
CA ALA A 11 -15.71 -11.67 1.85
C ALA A 11 -14.59 -10.81 1.26
N ILE A 12 -14.59 -9.52 1.57
CA ILE A 12 -13.47 -8.62 1.22
C ILE A 12 -12.25 -8.98 2.07
N ASN A 13 -11.06 -8.98 1.48
CA ASN A 13 -9.82 -9.53 2.03
C ASN A 13 -9.89 -11.03 2.32
N GLY A 14 -10.94 -11.73 1.85
CA GLY A 14 -11.06 -13.16 1.98
C GLY A 14 -10.12 -13.89 1.02
N GLN A 15 -9.51 -14.98 1.51
CA GLN A 15 -8.62 -15.81 0.69
C GLN A 15 -9.20 -17.21 0.42
N ILE A 16 -10.12 -17.65 1.24
CA ILE A 16 -10.64 -19.02 1.25
C ILE A 16 -12.12 -19.01 0.94
N SER A 17 -12.57 -19.95 0.09
CA SER A 17 -13.96 -20.23 -0.20
C SER A 17 -14.28 -21.65 0.25
N ASP A 18 -14.78 -21.79 1.49
CA ASP A 18 -15.16 -23.09 2.06
C ASP A 18 -16.56 -23.53 1.63
N PHE A 19 -17.38 -22.59 1.14
CA PHE A 19 -18.78 -22.84 0.78
C PHE A 19 -19.10 -22.30 -0.62
N PRO A 20 -20.01 -22.94 -1.37
CA PRO A 20 -20.36 -22.53 -2.74
C PRO A 20 -20.96 -21.12 -2.83
N ASN A 21 -21.53 -20.62 -1.75
CA ASN A 21 -22.13 -19.30 -1.64
C ASN A 21 -21.21 -18.27 -0.94
N GLN A 22 -19.93 -18.58 -0.81
CA GLN A 22 -18.90 -17.67 -0.29
C GLN A 22 -17.97 -17.24 -1.42
N ILE A 23 -17.88 -15.95 -1.64
CA ILE A 23 -17.08 -15.32 -2.69
C ILE A 23 -16.01 -14.46 -2.04
N PRO A 24 -14.76 -14.95 -1.97
CA PRO A 24 -13.65 -14.13 -1.50
C PRO A 24 -13.24 -13.12 -2.58
N VAL A 25 -13.09 -11.86 -2.20
CA VAL A 25 -12.54 -10.79 -3.02
C VAL A 25 -11.27 -10.30 -2.36
N PHE A 26 -10.16 -10.44 -3.05
CA PHE A 26 -8.85 -10.11 -2.51
C PHE A 26 -8.23 -8.93 -3.28
N PRO A 27 -8.06 -7.75 -2.65
CA PRO A 27 -7.35 -6.65 -3.26
C PRO A 27 -5.87 -6.97 -3.33
N LYS A 28 -5.27 -6.74 -4.50
CA LYS A 28 -3.83 -6.86 -4.72
C LYS A 28 -3.13 -5.61 -4.18
N GLU A 29 -3.09 -5.47 -2.86
CA GLU A 29 -2.56 -4.26 -2.18
C GLU A 29 -1.11 -3.95 -2.55
N TYR A 30 -0.34 -4.95 -2.98
CA TYR A 30 1.00 -4.76 -3.51
C TYR A 30 1.04 -3.94 -4.81
N GLU A 31 -0.02 -3.94 -5.64
CA GLU A 31 -0.09 -3.06 -6.81
C GLU A 31 -0.23 -1.58 -6.39
N GLY A 32 -1.06 -1.32 -5.38
CA GLY A 32 -1.16 0.02 -4.80
C GLY A 32 0.14 0.47 -4.12
N SER A 33 0.81 -0.43 -3.39
CA SER A 33 2.08 -0.11 -2.74
C SER A 33 3.22 0.11 -3.72
N TYR A 34 3.18 -0.51 -4.90
CA TYR A 34 4.08 -0.22 -6.01
C TYR A 34 4.01 1.26 -6.42
N LEU A 35 2.80 1.79 -6.58
CA LEU A 35 2.58 3.20 -6.88
C LEU A 35 3.04 4.10 -5.73
N ALA A 36 2.75 3.72 -4.48
CA ALA A 36 3.22 4.44 -3.31
C ALA A 36 4.76 4.45 -3.20
N GLY A 37 5.43 3.36 -3.57
CA GLY A 37 6.88 3.27 -3.64
C GLY A 37 7.49 4.21 -4.70
N ILE A 38 6.84 4.35 -5.86
CA ILE A 38 7.24 5.33 -6.87
C ILE A 38 7.17 6.75 -6.29
N ILE A 39 6.05 7.11 -5.66
CA ILE A 39 5.88 8.42 -5.01
C ILE A 39 7.00 8.66 -4.01
N ALA A 40 7.25 7.70 -3.12
CA ALA A 40 8.29 7.81 -2.10
C ALA A 40 9.68 8.00 -2.71
N GLY A 41 10.03 7.21 -3.73
CA GLY A 41 11.30 7.29 -4.41
C GLY A 41 11.54 8.63 -5.11
N TYR A 42 10.49 9.30 -5.63
CA TYR A 42 10.59 10.64 -6.16
C TYR A 42 10.60 11.74 -5.10
N THR A 43 10.04 11.47 -3.91
CA THR A 43 9.88 12.43 -2.83
C THR A 43 11.12 12.54 -1.95
N THR A 44 11.79 11.41 -1.68
CA THR A 44 12.96 11.37 -0.78
C THR A 44 14.11 12.26 -1.25
N GLU A 45 14.82 12.84 -0.31
CA GLU A 45 16.06 13.61 -0.55
C GLU A 45 17.31 12.79 -0.19
N ASN A 46 17.20 11.86 0.79
CA ASN A 46 18.33 11.09 1.28
C ASN A 46 18.25 9.57 1.05
N GLY A 47 17.11 9.09 0.53
CA GLY A 47 16.87 7.67 0.24
C GLY A 47 16.59 6.79 1.45
N GLN A 48 16.29 7.37 2.62
CA GLN A 48 15.99 6.60 3.81
C GLN A 48 14.48 6.58 4.08
N PHE A 49 13.91 5.39 4.06
CA PHE A 49 12.46 5.19 4.20
C PHE A 49 12.11 4.51 5.51
N ALA A 50 11.08 5.02 6.21
CA ALA A 50 10.45 4.34 7.33
C ALA A 50 9.15 3.68 6.87
N VAL A 51 9.05 2.37 7.03
CA VAL A 51 7.92 1.55 6.55
C VAL A 51 7.30 0.80 7.72
N THR A 52 6.02 1.05 7.99
CA THR A 52 5.32 0.37 9.08
C THR A 52 3.98 -0.20 8.65
N GLY A 53 3.57 -1.28 9.31
CA GLY A 53 2.26 -1.90 9.17
C GLY A 53 1.67 -2.30 10.50
N GLY A 54 0.34 -2.52 10.51
CA GLY A 54 -0.36 -2.87 11.73
C GLY A 54 0.08 -4.22 12.30
N GLN A 55 0.09 -5.27 11.48
CA GLN A 55 0.47 -6.63 11.88
C GLN A 55 1.18 -7.35 10.74
N SER A 56 2.12 -8.23 11.09
CA SER A 56 2.80 -9.09 10.11
C SER A 56 1.89 -10.22 9.65
N ASN A 57 1.66 -10.25 8.34
CA ASN A 57 1.02 -11.36 7.63
C ASN A 57 1.46 -11.33 6.16
N ASP A 58 1.26 -12.43 5.40
CA ASP A 58 1.74 -12.54 4.04
C ASP A 58 1.32 -11.39 3.10
N PRO A 59 0.05 -10.94 3.06
CA PRO A 59 -0.33 -9.78 2.25
C PRO A 59 0.42 -8.51 2.61
N MET A 60 0.57 -8.23 3.91
CA MET A 60 1.27 -7.05 4.40
C MET A 60 2.77 -7.10 4.07
N VAL A 61 3.39 -8.27 4.21
CA VAL A 61 4.80 -8.45 3.83
C VAL A 61 5.00 -8.19 2.35
N LYS A 62 4.17 -8.76 1.46
CA LYS A 62 4.22 -8.51 0.01
C LYS A 62 4.02 -7.05 -0.36
N LEU A 63 3.10 -6.38 0.32
CA LEU A 63 2.86 -4.95 0.17
C LEU A 63 4.13 -4.14 0.51
N MET A 64 4.73 -4.42 1.67
CA MET A 64 5.94 -3.72 2.11
C MET A 64 7.14 -4.02 1.21
N ASP A 65 7.34 -5.29 0.83
CA ASP A 65 8.41 -5.69 -0.08
C ASP A 65 8.34 -4.90 -1.40
N THR A 66 7.13 -4.79 -1.96
CA THR A 66 6.92 -4.07 -3.22
C THR A 66 7.16 -2.57 -3.07
N TYR A 67 6.66 -1.96 -1.99
CA TYR A 67 6.92 -0.54 -1.69
C TYR A 67 8.42 -0.26 -1.57
N GLU A 68 9.12 -1.03 -0.73
CA GLU A 68 10.54 -0.84 -0.44
C GLU A 68 11.41 -1.02 -1.70
N ALA A 69 11.11 -2.06 -2.50
CA ALA A 69 11.81 -2.30 -3.74
C ALA A 69 11.67 -1.13 -4.72
N MET A 70 10.46 -0.58 -4.86
CA MET A 70 10.23 0.53 -5.77
C MET A 70 10.79 1.84 -5.24
N ALA A 71 10.61 2.15 -3.95
CA ALA A 71 11.12 3.37 -3.36
C ALA A 71 12.66 3.44 -3.47
N THR A 72 13.36 2.36 -3.12
CA THR A 72 14.81 2.30 -3.19
C THR A 72 15.33 2.30 -4.64
N LYS A 73 14.64 1.59 -5.56
CA LYS A 73 14.98 1.58 -6.99
C LYS A 73 14.90 2.98 -7.58
N ILE A 74 13.78 3.68 -7.41
CA ILE A 74 13.58 5.03 -7.97
C ILE A 74 14.57 6.03 -7.35
N ALA A 75 14.80 5.98 -6.04
CA ALA A 75 15.81 6.81 -5.39
C ALA A 75 17.20 6.58 -6.00
N GLY A 76 17.59 5.31 -6.22
CA GLY A 76 18.85 4.95 -6.88
C GLY A 76 18.94 5.44 -8.33
N GLU A 77 17.86 5.32 -9.12
CA GLU A 77 17.79 5.85 -10.50
C GLU A 77 17.94 7.38 -10.56
N ARG A 78 17.50 8.09 -9.50
CA ARG A 78 17.72 9.52 -9.31
C ARG A 78 19.15 9.87 -8.84
N GLY A 79 20.01 8.87 -8.62
CA GLY A 79 21.39 9.05 -8.20
C GLY A 79 21.58 9.17 -6.69
N ILE A 80 20.59 8.80 -5.88
CA ILE A 80 20.72 8.74 -4.42
C ILE A 80 21.33 7.39 -4.05
N GLU A 81 22.62 7.42 -3.66
CA GLU A 81 23.35 6.22 -3.25
C GLU A 81 22.96 5.77 -1.84
N GLY A 82 22.94 4.46 -1.62
CA GLY A 82 22.64 3.88 -0.30
C GLY A 82 21.18 3.99 0.11
N ALA A 83 20.26 4.12 -0.85
CA ALA A 83 18.84 4.12 -0.58
C ALA A 83 18.42 2.81 0.12
N ALA A 84 17.72 2.93 1.24
CA ALA A 84 17.32 1.81 2.08
C ALA A 84 16.02 2.07 2.83
N ALA A 85 15.26 1.01 3.09
CA ALA A 85 14.07 1.06 3.92
C ALA A 85 14.31 0.36 5.26
N THR A 86 13.79 0.95 6.32
CA THR A 86 13.69 0.31 7.63
C THR A 86 12.24 -0.07 7.86
N ARG A 87 12.00 -1.35 8.14
CA ARG A 87 10.67 -1.93 8.34
C ARG A 87 10.44 -2.28 9.79
N ALA A 88 9.21 -2.02 10.28
CA ALA A 88 8.74 -2.52 11.57
C ALA A 88 7.22 -2.71 11.58
N PHE A 89 6.73 -3.56 12.48
CA PHE A 89 5.30 -3.75 12.73
C PHE A 89 4.93 -3.18 14.10
N VAL A 90 3.75 -2.54 14.17
CA VAL A 90 3.24 -1.95 15.41
C VAL A 90 2.59 -3.02 16.30
N ASP A 91 2.24 -4.18 15.73
CA ASP A 91 1.42 -5.24 16.33
C ASP A 91 0.01 -4.77 16.74
N SER A 92 -0.45 -3.66 16.16
CA SER A 92 -1.77 -3.08 16.35
C SER A 92 -2.22 -2.31 15.12
N TRP A 93 -3.50 -2.45 14.77
CA TRP A 93 -4.11 -1.66 13.69
C TRP A 93 -4.60 -0.28 14.16
N THR A 94 -4.73 -0.08 15.47
CA THR A 94 -5.46 1.07 16.04
C THR A 94 -4.68 1.86 17.07
N ASP A 95 -3.47 1.42 17.46
CA ASP A 95 -2.68 2.11 18.47
C ASP A 95 -1.92 3.29 17.86
N VAL A 96 -2.54 4.47 17.95
CA VAL A 96 -2.01 5.74 17.44
C VAL A 96 -0.70 6.12 18.14
N SER A 97 -0.62 5.91 19.47
CA SER A 97 0.56 6.29 20.25
C SER A 97 1.76 5.42 19.93
N ALA A 98 1.57 4.10 19.91
CA ALA A 98 2.65 3.16 19.57
C ALA A 98 3.16 3.39 18.15
N THR A 99 2.26 3.65 17.19
CA THR A 99 2.65 3.96 15.81
C THR A 99 3.47 5.25 15.74
N LYS A 100 3.04 6.30 16.44
CA LYS A 100 3.76 7.57 16.50
C LYS A 100 5.15 7.42 17.10
N ASP A 101 5.27 6.72 18.22
CA ASP A 101 6.54 6.52 18.93
C ASP A 101 7.53 5.71 18.08
N LEU A 102 7.05 4.62 17.43
CA LEU A 102 7.84 3.80 16.55
C LEU A 102 8.39 4.62 15.37
N LEU A 103 7.51 5.33 14.66
CA LEU A 103 7.91 6.13 13.49
C LEU A 103 8.78 7.33 13.87
N SER A 104 8.52 7.98 15.02
CA SER A 104 9.41 9.02 15.51
C SER A 104 10.83 8.51 15.70
N SER A 105 10.99 7.29 16.24
CA SER A 105 12.30 6.65 16.37
C SER A 105 12.95 6.35 15.01
N MET A 106 12.18 5.86 14.03
CA MET A 106 12.72 5.57 12.70
C MET A 106 13.15 6.84 11.95
N ILE A 107 12.38 7.93 12.12
CA ILE A 107 12.73 9.25 11.56
C ILE A 107 13.98 9.81 12.26
N ASP A 108 14.10 9.69 13.57
CA ASP A 108 15.29 10.12 14.32
C ASP A 108 16.55 9.34 13.90
N ASN A 109 16.39 8.14 13.34
CA ASN A 109 17.46 7.34 12.75
C ASN A 109 17.74 7.67 11.27
N GLY A 110 17.10 8.70 10.72
CA GLY A 110 17.45 9.27 9.44
C GLY A 110 16.42 9.11 8.32
N ALA A 111 15.28 8.48 8.54
CA ALA A 111 14.25 8.40 7.50
C ALA A 111 13.66 9.78 7.20
N ASP A 112 13.58 10.15 5.93
CA ASP A 112 12.98 11.40 5.46
C ASP A 112 11.62 11.20 4.77
N THR A 113 11.26 9.97 4.49
CA THR A 113 9.99 9.61 3.86
C THR A 113 9.37 8.42 4.59
N VAL A 114 8.10 8.56 4.95
CA VAL A 114 7.36 7.62 5.81
C VAL A 114 6.20 7.00 5.04
N PHE A 115 6.01 5.71 5.22
CA PHE A 115 4.85 4.95 4.79
C PHE A 115 4.28 4.15 5.97
N CYS A 116 2.96 4.19 6.14
CA CYS A 116 2.26 3.42 7.16
C CYS A 116 0.93 2.88 6.66
N TYR A 117 0.71 1.58 6.86
CA TYR A 117 -0.61 0.96 6.66
C TYR A 117 -1.11 0.34 7.97
N SER A 118 -1.86 1.12 8.74
CA SER A 118 -2.37 0.73 10.06
C SER A 118 -3.63 1.52 10.42
N ASN A 119 -4.77 1.20 9.86
CA ASN A 119 -6.08 1.82 10.15
C ASN A 119 -5.97 3.19 10.93
N GLU A 120 -6.49 3.24 12.17
CA GLU A 120 -6.39 4.44 13.04
C GLU A 120 -4.95 4.77 13.43
N GLY A 121 -4.06 3.77 13.50
CA GLY A 121 -2.63 3.96 13.76
C GLY A 121 -1.96 4.89 12.74
N THR A 122 -2.46 4.93 11.49
CA THR A 122 -1.94 5.84 10.46
C THR A 122 -1.96 7.32 10.87
N SER A 123 -2.92 7.74 11.70
CA SER A 123 -2.95 9.12 12.20
C SER A 123 -1.74 9.43 13.10
N GLY A 124 -1.24 8.44 13.86
CA GLY A 124 0.00 8.57 14.62
C GLY A 124 1.23 8.71 13.73
N ALA A 125 1.24 8.00 12.60
CA ALA A 125 2.30 8.10 11.60
C ALA A 125 2.38 9.49 10.98
N ILE A 126 1.24 10.05 10.60
CA ILE A 126 1.15 11.41 10.03
C ILE A 126 1.61 12.45 11.06
N GLN A 127 1.19 12.32 12.34
CA GLN A 127 1.64 13.20 13.41
C GLN A 127 3.17 13.14 13.60
N ALA A 128 3.77 11.95 13.57
CA ALA A 128 5.22 11.80 13.67
C ALA A 128 5.94 12.48 12.50
N ALA A 129 5.47 12.28 11.26
CA ALA A 129 6.03 12.89 10.08
C ALA A 129 5.91 14.43 10.12
N GLU A 130 4.75 14.97 10.49
CA GLU A 130 4.51 16.41 10.62
C GLU A 130 5.42 17.04 11.70
N GLU A 131 5.48 16.46 12.89
CA GLU A 131 6.30 16.98 14.00
C GLU A 131 7.80 16.98 13.68
N LYS A 132 8.25 16.02 12.87
CA LYS A 132 9.66 15.88 12.47
C LYS A 132 9.98 16.59 11.14
N GLY A 133 8.98 17.09 10.43
CA GLY A 133 9.15 17.80 9.16
C GLY A 133 9.58 16.89 8.00
N VAL A 134 9.21 15.61 8.03
CA VAL A 134 9.48 14.65 6.96
C VAL A 134 8.22 14.38 6.12
N LYS A 135 8.36 13.69 5.00
CA LYS A 135 7.27 13.44 4.06
C LYS A 135 6.53 12.14 4.38
N PHE A 136 5.23 12.14 4.10
CA PHE A 136 4.36 10.99 4.28
C PHE A 136 3.66 10.62 2.96
N VAL A 137 3.65 9.34 2.61
CA VAL A 137 2.88 8.81 1.49
C VAL A 137 1.63 8.14 2.04
N GLY A 138 0.45 8.68 1.68
CA GLY A 138 -0.84 8.16 2.10
C GLY A 138 -1.19 6.84 1.42
N PHE A 139 -1.88 5.95 2.14
CA PHE A 139 -2.30 4.66 1.61
C PHE A 139 -3.71 4.27 2.10
N SER A 140 -4.41 3.47 1.29
CA SER A 140 -5.75 2.90 1.54
C SER A 140 -6.90 3.92 1.49
N ALA A 141 -6.66 5.17 1.81
CA ALA A 141 -7.64 6.26 1.72
C ALA A 141 -6.95 7.58 1.37
N ASP A 142 -7.71 8.56 0.91
CA ASP A 142 -7.21 9.93 0.73
C ASP A 142 -6.81 10.53 2.10
N LYS A 143 -5.53 10.82 2.26
CA LYS A 143 -4.90 11.44 3.44
C LYS A 143 -4.41 12.86 3.19
N ASN A 144 -4.53 13.35 1.96
CA ASN A 144 -3.93 14.63 1.54
C ASN A 144 -4.40 15.82 2.38
N GLY A 145 -5.63 15.78 2.90
CA GLY A 145 -6.17 16.84 3.75
C GLY A 145 -5.82 16.73 5.24
N GLU A 146 -5.11 15.69 5.67
CA GLU A 146 -4.81 15.48 7.10
C GLU A 146 -3.60 16.31 7.57
N SER A 147 -2.59 16.52 6.71
CA SER A 147 -1.42 17.35 7.00
C SER A 147 -0.67 17.73 5.72
N ASP A 148 0.04 18.87 5.72
CA ASP A 148 0.91 19.31 4.63
C ASP A 148 2.13 18.39 4.41
N CYS A 149 2.41 17.47 5.33
CA CYS A 149 3.46 16.48 5.15
C CYS A 149 3.04 15.35 4.19
N VAL A 150 1.73 15.17 3.93
CA VAL A 150 1.22 14.16 2.99
C VAL A 150 1.41 14.65 1.56
N VAL A 151 2.26 13.96 0.81
CA VAL A 151 2.65 14.39 -0.55
C VAL A 151 1.70 13.87 -1.62
N ALA A 152 1.12 12.71 -1.42
CA ALA A 152 0.07 12.10 -2.24
C ALA A 152 -0.54 10.93 -1.47
N SER A 153 -1.67 10.42 -1.96
CA SER A 153 -2.31 9.23 -1.41
C SER A 153 -2.61 8.21 -2.51
N VAL A 154 -2.36 6.93 -2.23
CA VAL A 154 -2.88 5.82 -3.03
C VAL A 154 -4.13 5.30 -2.33
N SER A 155 -5.30 5.67 -2.85
CA SER A 155 -6.60 5.38 -2.26
C SER A 155 -7.21 4.11 -2.86
N MET A 156 -7.97 3.37 -2.05
CA MET A 156 -8.78 2.23 -2.50
C MET A 156 -10.20 2.71 -2.86
N ASN A 157 -10.51 2.70 -4.16
CA ASN A 157 -11.79 3.16 -4.69
C ASN A 157 -12.85 2.05 -4.68
N TRP A 158 -13.34 1.69 -3.51
CA TRP A 158 -14.40 0.68 -3.35
C TRP A 158 -15.71 1.04 -4.04
N ALA A 159 -15.98 2.33 -4.25
CA ALA A 159 -17.18 2.77 -4.96
C ALA A 159 -17.19 2.37 -6.43
N ALA A 160 -16.03 2.21 -7.06
CA ALA A 160 -15.91 1.68 -8.42
C ALA A 160 -16.03 0.15 -8.44
N VAL A 161 -15.60 -0.53 -7.38
CA VAL A 161 -15.50 -2.00 -7.33
C VAL A 161 -16.79 -2.69 -6.94
N TYR A 162 -17.52 -2.18 -5.94
CA TYR A 162 -18.74 -2.84 -5.46
C TYR A 162 -19.82 -3.08 -6.53
N PRO A 163 -20.10 -2.16 -7.46
CA PRO A 163 -21.04 -2.42 -8.55
C PRO A 163 -20.65 -3.63 -9.39
N THR A 164 -19.39 -3.75 -9.77
CA THR A 164 -18.88 -4.88 -10.57
C THR A 164 -19.01 -6.20 -9.83
N ILE A 165 -18.73 -6.23 -8.52
CA ILE A 165 -18.94 -7.41 -7.69
C ILE A 165 -20.41 -7.84 -7.70
N VAL A 166 -21.32 -6.89 -7.50
CA VAL A 166 -22.76 -7.15 -7.46
C VAL A 166 -23.26 -7.63 -8.82
N GLU A 167 -22.84 -7.01 -9.92
CA GLU A 167 -23.20 -7.43 -11.29
C GLU A 167 -22.75 -8.86 -11.59
N ASN A 168 -21.51 -9.20 -11.22
CA ASN A 168 -20.98 -10.54 -11.43
C ASN A 168 -21.73 -11.59 -10.61
N ILE A 169 -22.16 -11.27 -9.41
CA ILE A 169 -23.01 -12.13 -8.59
C ILE A 169 -24.39 -12.34 -9.27
N LEU A 170 -25.03 -11.25 -9.69
CA LEU A 170 -26.36 -11.29 -10.31
C LEU A 170 -26.37 -12.06 -11.64
N ASN A 171 -25.29 -11.95 -12.41
CA ASN A 171 -25.14 -12.63 -13.69
C ASN A 171 -24.66 -14.08 -13.55
N GLY A 172 -24.36 -14.54 -12.34
CA GLY A 172 -23.83 -15.87 -12.07
C GLY A 172 -22.45 -16.12 -12.68
N SER A 173 -21.73 -15.07 -13.05
CA SER A 173 -20.37 -15.15 -13.61
C SER A 173 -19.29 -15.25 -12.52
N TRP A 174 -19.66 -15.07 -11.29
CA TRP A 174 -18.74 -15.14 -10.15
C TRP A 174 -18.52 -16.57 -9.68
N THR A 175 -17.29 -17.03 -9.72
CA THR A 175 -16.91 -18.38 -9.26
C THR A 175 -15.56 -18.34 -8.52
N GLY A 176 -15.58 -18.67 -7.22
CA GLY A 176 -14.37 -18.77 -6.41
C GLY A 176 -13.75 -17.41 -6.02
N ARG A 177 -12.47 -17.43 -5.66
CA ARG A 177 -11.71 -16.22 -5.29
C ARG A 177 -11.47 -15.35 -6.51
N THR A 178 -11.63 -14.06 -6.32
CA THR A 178 -11.30 -13.04 -7.33
C THR A 178 -10.29 -12.06 -6.74
N ASP A 179 -9.17 -11.93 -7.40
CA ASP A 179 -8.15 -10.94 -7.09
C ASP A 179 -8.42 -9.69 -7.94
N ILE A 180 -8.45 -8.53 -7.30
CA ILE A 180 -8.76 -7.24 -7.93
C ILE A 180 -7.65 -6.24 -7.61
N GLY A 181 -7.32 -5.36 -8.54
CA GLY A 181 -6.22 -4.42 -8.39
C GLY A 181 -6.39 -3.13 -9.17
N VAL A 182 -5.29 -2.61 -9.69
CA VAL A 182 -5.26 -1.38 -10.49
C VAL A 182 -6.12 -1.53 -11.74
N ALA A 183 -6.03 -2.66 -12.45
CA ALA A 183 -6.79 -2.90 -13.69
C ALA A 183 -8.31 -2.91 -13.45
N GLU A 184 -8.78 -3.28 -12.27
CA GLU A 184 -10.18 -3.24 -11.86
C GLU A 184 -10.58 -1.90 -11.23
N GLY A 185 -9.69 -0.90 -11.20
CA GLY A 185 -9.94 0.43 -10.65
C GLY A 185 -9.98 0.49 -9.13
N VAL A 186 -9.38 -0.51 -8.44
CA VAL A 186 -9.32 -0.53 -6.95
C VAL A 186 -8.42 0.57 -6.42
N PHE A 187 -7.28 0.80 -7.08
CA PHE A 187 -6.30 1.79 -6.62
C PHE A 187 -6.27 3.00 -7.53
N GLU A 188 -6.35 4.17 -6.94
CA GLU A 188 -6.20 5.46 -7.60
C GLU A 188 -5.15 6.31 -6.85
N VAL A 189 -4.37 7.09 -7.59
CA VAL A 189 -3.42 8.04 -7.00
C VAL A 189 -4.08 9.41 -6.93
N ILE A 190 -4.12 9.98 -5.72
CA ILE A 190 -4.60 11.33 -5.46
C ILE A 190 -3.37 12.20 -5.17
N GLU A 191 -2.98 12.97 -6.17
CA GLU A 191 -1.78 13.80 -6.10
C GLU A 191 -2.05 15.13 -5.39
N THR A 192 -1.00 15.69 -4.76
CA THR A 192 -0.97 17.08 -4.33
C THR A 192 -0.07 17.89 -5.27
N ASP A 193 0.03 19.18 -5.05
CA ASP A 193 0.95 20.08 -5.76
C ASP A 193 2.44 19.83 -5.43
N GLN A 194 2.73 18.93 -4.49
CA GLN A 194 4.09 18.51 -4.15
C GLN A 194 4.65 17.43 -5.08
N ILE A 195 3.81 16.82 -5.93
CA ILE A 195 4.25 15.79 -6.90
C ILE A 195 4.90 16.47 -8.11
N SER A 196 6.12 16.03 -8.46
CA SER A 196 6.82 16.54 -9.64
C SER A 196 6.22 16.00 -10.95
N GLU A 197 6.45 16.72 -12.06
CA GLU A 197 6.01 16.25 -13.39
C GLU A 197 6.61 14.87 -13.74
N GLU A 198 7.86 14.61 -13.33
CA GLU A 198 8.53 13.32 -13.54
C GLU A 198 7.87 12.19 -12.73
N CYS A 199 7.50 12.47 -11.48
CA CYS A 199 6.77 11.51 -10.66
C CYS A 199 5.39 11.20 -11.26
N HIS A 200 4.65 12.24 -11.66
CA HIS A 200 3.35 12.08 -12.34
C HIS A 200 3.48 11.20 -13.59
N ALA A 201 4.44 11.49 -14.46
CA ALA A 201 4.67 10.70 -15.67
C ALA A 201 4.98 9.22 -15.34
N ALA A 202 5.86 8.98 -14.35
CA ALA A 202 6.19 7.63 -13.91
C ALA A 202 4.98 6.87 -13.33
N LEU A 203 4.06 7.56 -12.64
CA LEU A 203 2.82 6.96 -12.13
C LEU A 203 1.87 6.57 -13.26
N VAL A 204 1.72 7.43 -14.28
CA VAL A 204 0.90 7.13 -15.47
C VAL A 204 1.43 5.91 -16.22
N ASP A 205 2.75 5.85 -16.45
CA ASP A 205 3.40 4.72 -17.10
C ASP A 205 3.23 3.44 -16.27
N ALA A 206 3.39 3.53 -14.94
CA ALA A 206 3.24 2.39 -14.04
C ALA A 206 1.82 1.84 -14.02
N VAL A 207 0.79 2.69 -13.94
CA VAL A 207 -0.61 2.28 -14.02
C VAL A 207 -0.87 1.57 -15.35
N THR A 208 -0.41 2.14 -16.47
CA THR A 208 -0.56 1.54 -17.80
C THR A 208 0.12 0.17 -17.88
N ALA A 209 1.32 0.03 -17.36
CA ALA A 209 2.05 -1.24 -17.35
C ALA A 209 1.36 -2.31 -16.49
N ILE A 210 0.77 -1.92 -15.35
CA ILE A 210 -0.01 -2.85 -14.51
C ILE A 210 -1.27 -3.29 -15.23
N GLU A 211 -2.03 -2.37 -15.84
CA GLU A 211 -3.25 -2.66 -16.59
C GLU A 211 -2.99 -3.61 -17.76
N ASN A 212 -1.84 -3.49 -18.43
CA ASN A 212 -1.41 -4.37 -19.51
C ASN A 212 -0.83 -5.71 -19.04
N GLY A 213 -0.65 -5.91 -17.71
CA GLY A 213 -0.03 -7.11 -17.17
C GLY A 213 1.48 -7.23 -17.46
N GLU A 214 2.16 -6.10 -17.66
CA GLU A 214 3.58 -6.04 -17.99
C GLU A 214 4.48 -6.06 -16.74
N VAL A 215 3.90 -5.88 -15.54
CA VAL A 215 4.64 -5.89 -14.28
C VAL A 215 4.58 -7.27 -13.65
N ASP A 216 5.73 -7.91 -13.52
CA ASP A 216 5.88 -9.15 -12.73
C ASP A 216 6.10 -8.78 -11.25
N PHE A 217 5.05 -8.88 -10.45
CA PHE A 217 5.13 -8.54 -9.03
C PHE A 217 5.85 -9.61 -8.18
N GLU A 218 5.93 -10.86 -8.66
CA GLU A 218 6.57 -11.93 -7.89
C GLU A 218 8.07 -11.66 -7.66
N GLN A 219 8.70 -10.90 -8.55
CA GLN A 219 10.10 -10.49 -8.41
C GLN A 219 10.38 -9.60 -7.18
N TYR A 220 9.35 -8.98 -6.61
CA TYR A 220 9.49 -8.09 -5.44
C TYR A 220 9.26 -8.81 -4.11
N PHE A 221 8.66 -10.01 -4.13
CA PHE A 221 8.30 -10.70 -2.91
C PHE A 221 9.50 -11.42 -2.28
N GLY A 222 9.66 -11.30 -0.97
CA GLY A 222 10.71 -11.97 -0.20
C GLY A 222 12.03 -11.19 -0.10
N GLY A 223 12.10 -9.96 -0.60
CA GLY A 223 13.33 -9.14 -0.60
C GLY A 223 13.88 -8.77 0.79
N ALA A 224 13.06 -8.83 1.85
CA ALA A 224 13.47 -8.47 3.21
C ALA A 224 13.77 -9.68 4.13
N ALA A 225 13.60 -10.92 3.65
CA ALA A 225 13.72 -12.10 4.50
C ALA A 225 15.18 -12.56 4.73
N GLU A 226 16.19 -11.98 4.09
CA GLU A 226 17.58 -12.43 4.17
C GLU A 226 18.47 -11.65 5.16
N THR A 227 17.95 -10.67 5.90
CA THR A 227 18.79 -9.87 6.82
C THR A 227 18.64 -10.22 8.31
N GLU A 228 17.92 -11.27 8.69
CA GLU A 228 17.87 -11.77 10.07
C GLU A 228 18.60 -13.12 10.23
N ALA A 229 19.90 -13.15 10.05
CA ALA A 229 20.74 -14.23 10.60
C ALA A 229 22.23 -13.86 10.49
N GLU A 230 22.76 -13.03 11.40
CA GLU A 230 24.14 -13.15 11.90
C GLU A 230 24.25 -12.54 13.31
#